data_3723d56941bfd7fc78e142319d3440be
#
_entry.id   3723d56941bfd7fc78e142319d3440be
#
_cell.length_a   1.000
_cell.length_b   1.000
_cell.length_c   1.000
_cell.angle_alpha   90.00
_cell.angle_beta   90.00
_cell.angle_gamma   90.00
#
_symmetry.space_group_name_H-M   'P 1'
#
loop_
_entity.id
_entity.type
_entity.pdbx_description
1 polymer ?
#
loop_
_entity_poly.entity_id
_entity_poly.type
_entity_poly.pdbx_seq_one_letter_code
_entity_poly.pdbx_strand_id
1 'polypeptide(L)'
;EDDDDAKIPARIAVVDIKKGKVLREIISRPETEGMEFSPDGKRMIVTNEGDNTITVHDIRSGKLLKTVSTHQYGDRPRGIKVSPDGKRYVSTLEFGHKLLVLDEKLKPLKAVETGNTPYGVAFDRSGQRIFVAASRDNTLQVFDAQSLEKIKDIPTGERCWHFTFTPDDRQILLACGRSNELVVIDTGTLEVTKRVANKGMPWGIVTYPKAYGSLDQP
;
A
#
# COMPACT_ATOMS: atom_id res chain seq x y z
N GLU A 1 -23.27 2.51 9.38
CA GLU A 1 -22.13 2.09 10.24
C GLU A 1 -21.70 3.32 11.00
N ASP A 2 -21.75 3.22 12.33
CA ASP A 2 -21.61 4.37 13.22
C ASP A 2 -20.20 4.93 13.21
N ASP A 3 -20.10 6.24 13.04
CA ASP A 3 -18.91 7.08 12.95
C ASP A 3 -18.04 7.09 14.25
N ASP A 4 -18.41 6.28 15.25
CA ASP A 4 -17.72 6.22 16.54
C ASP A 4 -16.42 5.40 16.51
N ASP A 5 -16.31 4.38 15.67
CA ASP A 5 -15.08 3.58 15.52
C ASP A 5 -13.94 4.39 14.88
N ALA A 6 -14.26 5.39 14.06
CA ALA A 6 -13.29 6.31 13.45
C ALA A 6 -12.54 7.20 14.49
N LYS A 7 -12.94 7.18 15.75
CA LYS A 7 -12.30 7.95 16.83
C LYS A 7 -11.44 7.11 17.76
N ILE A 8 -11.51 5.78 17.66
CA ILE A 8 -10.78 4.89 18.54
C ILE A 8 -9.34 4.74 18.05
N PRO A 9 -8.31 5.07 18.86
CA PRO A 9 -6.92 4.86 18.46
C PRO A 9 -6.64 3.39 18.18
N ALA A 10 -6.04 3.10 17.02
CA ALA A 10 -5.61 1.76 16.67
C ALA A 10 -4.38 1.33 17.46
N ARG A 11 -4.20 0.01 17.60
CA ARG A 11 -3.06 -0.61 18.27
C ARG A 11 -2.30 -1.48 17.28
N ILE A 12 -1.02 -1.22 17.14
CA ILE A 12 -0.11 -2.01 16.31
C ILE A 12 0.67 -2.94 17.23
N ALA A 13 0.43 -4.24 17.10
CA ALA A 13 1.13 -5.25 17.89
C ALA A 13 2.51 -5.55 17.27
N VAL A 14 3.55 -5.46 18.08
CA VAL A 14 4.90 -5.92 17.72
C VAL A 14 5.06 -7.34 18.26
N VAL A 15 5.22 -8.31 17.37
CA VAL A 15 5.21 -9.74 17.71
C VAL A 15 6.61 -10.34 17.50
N ASP A 16 7.12 -11.06 18.51
CA ASP A 16 8.27 -11.95 18.36
C ASP A 16 7.78 -13.24 17.64
N ILE A 17 8.10 -13.38 16.38
CA ILE A 17 7.65 -14.52 15.57
C ILE A 17 8.17 -15.86 16.09
N LYS A 18 9.41 -15.90 16.60
CA LYS A 18 10.01 -17.13 17.13
C LYS A 18 9.35 -17.60 18.41
N LYS A 19 8.95 -16.65 19.25
CA LYS A 19 8.31 -16.94 20.54
C LYS A 19 6.77 -16.96 20.46
N GLY A 20 6.20 -16.46 19.36
CA GLY A 20 4.74 -16.32 19.20
C GLY A 20 4.13 -15.38 20.26
N LYS A 21 4.85 -14.35 20.68
CA LYS A 21 4.40 -13.45 21.76
C LYS A 21 4.39 -11.99 21.31
N VAL A 22 3.34 -11.28 21.70
CA VAL A 22 3.31 -9.82 21.62
C VAL A 22 4.35 -9.26 22.59
N LEU A 23 5.30 -8.49 22.06
CA LEU A 23 6.34 -7.83 22.84
C LEU A 23 5.85 -6.49 23.41
N ARG A 24 5.07 -5.77 22.62
CA ARG A 24 4.50 -4.47 22.97
C ARG A 24 3.45 -4.07 21.96
N GLU A 25 2.71 -3.02 22.27
CA GLU A 25 1.80 -2.34 21.36
C GLU A 25 2.27 -0.90 21.12
N ILE A 26 2.06 -0.41 19.91
CA ILE A 26 2.26 0.98 19.52
C ILE A 26 0.89 1.58 19.27
N ILE A 27 0.58 2.68 19.94
CA ILE A 27 -0.67 3.40 19.71
C ILE A 27 -0.52 4.24 18.46
N SER A 28 -1.43 4.04 17.50
CA SER A 28 -1.55 4.81 16.27
C SER A 28 -2.85 5.61 16.27
N ARG A 29 -3.15 6.25 15.16
CA ARG A 29 -4.40 6.97 14.93
C ARG A 29 -5.53 6.00 14.54
N PRO A 30 -6.79 6.45 14.49
CA PRO A 30 -7.91 5.59 14.15
C PRO A 30 -7.78 4.94 12.77
N GLU A 31 -8.28 3.72 12.64
CA GLU A 31 -8.35 2.94 11.40
C GLU A 31 -7.00 2.87 10.67
N THR A 32 -5.99 2.32 11.33
CA THR A 32 -4.68 2.06 10.73
C THR A 32 -4.79 0.99 9.66
N GLU A 33 -4.31 1.29 8.43
CA GLU A 33 -4.42 0.41 7.26
C GLU A 33 -3.07 0.01 6.67
N GLY A 34 -2.39 0.94 6.03
CA GLY A 34 -1.12 0.67 5.36
C GLY A 34 0.09 0.90 6.27
N MET A 35 1.14 0.13 6.02
CA MET A 35 2.38 0.25 6.77
C MET A 35 3.58 0.15 5.83
N GLU A 36 4.60 0.95 6.12
CA GLU A 36 5.89 0.93 5.45
C GLU A 36 7.01 1.25 6.44
N PHE A 37 8.23 0.82 6.16
CA PHE A 37 9.41 1.19 6.92
C PHE A 37 10.24 2.23 6.18
N SER A 38 10.93 3.08 6.95
CA SER A 38 11.96 3.92 6.34
C SER A 38 13.13 3.09 5.84
N PRO A 39 13.89 3.55 4.82
CA PRO A 39 15.02 2.79 4.27
C PRO A 39 16.11 2.43 5.30
N ASP A 40 16.24 3.23 6.35
CA ASP A 40 17.19 2.97 7.45
C ASP A 40 16.65 1.98 8.51
N GLY A 41 15.42 1.48 8.33
CA GLY A 41 14.77 0.54 9.25
C GLY A 41 14.43 1.11 10.63
N LYS A 42 14.52 2.43 10.85
CA LYS A 42 14.33 3.03 12.17
C LYS A 42 12.93 3.57 12.42
N ARG A 43 12.18 3.81 11.36
CA ARG A 43 10.85 4.41 11.42
C ARG A 43 9.81 3.52 10.76
N MET A 44 8.66 3.49 11.35
CA MET A 44 7.45 2.90 10.80
C MET A 44 6.52 4.02 10.35
N ILE A 45 6.10 3.97 9.11
CA ILE A 45 5.18 4.93 8.49
C ILE A 45 3.84 4.23 8.33
N VAL A 46 2.77 4.87 8.79
CA VAL A 46 1.45 4.23 8.89
C VAL A 46 0.39 5.16 8.34
N THR A 47 -0.50 4.63 7.50
CA THR A 47 -1.69 5.34 7.06
C THR A 47 -2.84 5.10 8.03
N ASN A 48 -3.60 6.15 8.34
CA ASN A 48 -4.74 6.09 9.25
C ASN A 48 -5.93 6.71 8.54
N GLU A 49 -6.87 5.88 8.13
CA GLU A 49 -7.98 6.34 7.31
C GLU A 49 -9.05 7.08 8.10
N GLY A 50 -9.22 6.76 9.38
CA GLY A 50 -10.27 7.35 10.20
C GLY A 50 -10.07 8.84 10.50
N ASP A 51 -8.84 9.37 10.43
CA ASP A 51 -8.55 10.79 10.61
C ASP A 51 -7.74 11.43 9.47
N ASN A 52 -7.63 10.73 8.34
CA ASN A 52 -6.96 11.22 7.14
C ASN A 52 -5.51 11.64 7.38
N THR A 53 -4.74 10.80 8.08
CA THR A 53 -3.34 11.08 8.40
C THR A 53 -2.39 9.97 7.98
N ILE A 54 -1.12 10.36 7.81
CA ILE A 54 0.03 9.46 7.78
C ILE A 54 0.86 9.77 9.02
N THR A 55 1.13 8.76 9.84
CA THR A 55 1.94 8.90 11.05
C THR A 55 3.29 8.21 10.90
N VAL A 56 4.29 8.76 11.58
CA VAL A 56 5.65 8.21 11.65
C VAL A 56 5.96 7.88 13.10
N HIS A 57 6.35 6.65 13.32
CA HIS A 57 6.73 6.18 14.65
C HIS A 57 8.18 5.70 14.67
N ASP A 58 8.87 5.93 15.76
CA ASP A 58 10.14 5.28 16.04
C ASP A 58 9.90 3.79 16.32
N ILE A 59 10.53 2.91 15.56
CA ILE A 59 10.28 1.46 15.68
C ILE A 59 10.67 0.94 17.05
N ARG A 60 11.76 1.45 17.62
CA ARG A 60 12.31 0.93 18.86
C ARG A 60 11.48 1.33 20.09
N SER A 61 11.05 2.58 20.16
CA SER A 61 10.30 3.11 21.30
C SER A 61 8.78 3.11 21.10
N GLY A 62 8.31 3.04 19.85
CA GLY A 62 6.91 3.24 19.48
C GLY A 62 6.45 4.69 19.50
N LYS A 63 7.35 5.63 19.82
CA LYS A 63 7.02 7.06 19.94
C LYS A 63 6.57 7.64 18.62
N LEU A 64 5.45 8.37 18.62
CA LEU A 64 5.01 9.17 17.50
C LEU A 64 6.01 10.33 17.26
N LEU A 65 6.55 10.40 16.05
CA LEU A 65 7.54 11.40 15.66
C LEU A 65 6.94 12.50 14.78
N LYS A 66 5.98 12.13 13.92
CA LYS A 66 5.38 13.05 12.95
C LYS A 66 3.96 12.62 12.60
N THR A 67 3.13 13.59 12.31
CA THR A 67 1.80 13.40 11.69
C THR A 67 1.72 14.30 10.45
N VAL A 68 1.24 13.73 9.36
CA VAL A 68 1.00 14.42 8.08
C VAL A 68 -0.47 14.27 7.74
N SER A 69 -1.20 15.38 7.59
CA SER A 69 -2.58 15.34 7.11
C SER A 69 -2.62 15.13 5.59
N THR A 70 -3.50 14.25 5.13
CA THR A 70 -3.78 14.03 3.71
C THR A 70 -5.03 14.75 3.23
N HIS A 71 -5.84 15.27 4.15
CA HIS A 71 -7.19 15.79 3.89
C HIS A 71 -7.29 16.79 2.72
N GLN A 72 -6.33 17.68 2.58
CA GLN A 72 -6.31 18.64 1.46
C GLN A 72 -6.05 18.00 0.09
N TYR A 73 -5.55 16.77 0.06
CA TYR A 73 -5.25 16.01 -1.17
C TYR A 73 -6.31 14.94 -1.45
N GLY A 74 -6.93 14.41 -0.41
CA GLY A 74 -7.96 13.39 -0.46
C GLY A 74 -8.04 12.64 0.85
N ASP A 75 -9.16 11.96 1.05
CA ASP A 75 -9.48 11.24 2.28
C ASP A 75 -9.17 9.74 2.18
N ARG A 76 -9.08 9.10 3.34
CA ARG A 76 -8.83 7.66 3.55
C ARG A 76 -7.54 7.18 2.90
N PRO A 77 -6.37 7.55 3.43
CA PRO A 77 -5.09 7.01 2.99
C PRO A 77 -5.00 5.50 3.29
N ARG A 78 -4.74 4.70 2.24
CA ARG A 78 -4.69 3.23 2.31
C ARG A 78 -3.28 2.70 2.18
N GLY A 79 -2.84 2.37 0.97
CA GLY A 79 -1.51 1.87 0.72
C GLY A 79 -0.44 2.95 0.91
N ILE A 80 0.73 2.54 1.36
CA ILE A 80 1.93 3.39 1.39
C ILE A 80 3.16 2.58 1.04
N LYS A 81 4.02 3.12 0.18
CA LYS A 81 5.28 2.48 -0.22
C LYS A 81 6.38 3.51 -0.45
N VAL A 82 7.60 3.11 -0.13
CA VAL A 82 8.83 3.88 -0.42
C VAL A 82 9.39 3.47 -1.77
N SER A 83 9.94 4.44 -2.52
CA SER A 83 10.67 4.16 -3.76
C SER A 83 11.98 3.40 -3.48
N PRO A 84 12.48 2.58 -4.44
CA PRO A 84 13.71 1.82 -4.27
C PRO A 84 14.94 2.63 -3.88
N ASP A 85 15.01 3.89 -4.33
CA ASP A 85 16.08 4.83 -3.97
C ASP A 85 15.89 5.53 -2.61
N GLY A 86 14.76 5.27 -1.93
CA GLY A 86 14.41 5.84 -0.63
C GLY A 86 14.02 7.32 -0.64
N LYS A 87 13.94 7.95 -1.80
CA LYS A 87 13.75 9.42 -1.90
C LYS A 87 12.31 9.87 -1.95
N ARG A 88 11.39 8.97 -2.24
CA ARG A 88 9.95 9.28 -2.36
C ARG A 88 9.11 8.22 -1.68
N TYR A 89 7.97 8.67 -1.19
CA TYR A 89 6.87 7.80 -0.78
C TYR A 89 5.67 8.06 -1.66
N VAL A 90 4.85 7.05 -1.83
CA VAL A 90 3.54 7.14 -2.48
C VAL A 90 2.48 6.55 -1.58
N SER A 91 1.32 7.19 -1.54
CA SER A 91 0.16 6.69 -0.80
C SER A 91 -1.10 6.83 -1.64
N THR A 92 -1.96 5.84 -1.59
CA THR A 92 -3.29 5.90 -2.22
C THR A 92 -4.28 6.56 -1.28
N LEU A 93 -5.12 7.43 -1.82
CA LEU A 93 -6.20 8.12 -1.12
C LEU A 93 -7.54 7.60 -1.66
N GLU A 94 -8.18 6.70 -0.89
CA GLU A 94 -9.31 5.92 -1.38
C GLU A 94 -10.48 6.78 -1.86
N PHE A 95 -10.96 7.71 -1.02
CA PHE A 95 -12.08 8.58 -1.37
C PHE A 95 -11.66 9.84 -2.11
N GLY A 96 -10.37 10.14 -2.10
CA GLY A 96 -9.81 11.18 -2.95
C GLY A 96 -9.59 10.74 -4.38
N HIS A 97 -9.62 9.43 -4.67
CA HIS A 97 -9.29 8.83 -5.97
C HIS A 97 -7.94 9.32 -6.50
N LYS A 98 -6.94 9.36 -5.62
CA LYS A 98 -5.63 9.93 -5.93
C LYS A 98 -4.47 9.07 -5.45
N LEU A 99 -3.35 9.26 -6.13
CA LEU A 99 -2.02 8.84 -5.70
C LEU A 99 -1.29 10.08 -5.17
N LEU A 100 -1.00 10.10 -3.88
CA LEU A 100 -0.22 11.15 -3.23
C LEU A 100 1.26 10.78 -3.26
N VAL A 101 2.09 11.71 -3.75
CA VAL A 101 3.55 11.60 -3.76
C VAL A 101 4.12 12.49 -2.67
N LEU A 102 5.02 11.93 -1.86
CA LEU A 102 5.71 12.64 -0.78
C LEU A 102 7.23 12.50 -0.95
N ASP A 103 7.98 13.45 -0.41
CA ASP A 103 9.45 13.36 -0.37
C ASP A 103 9.96 12.40 0.73
N GLU A 104 11.27 12.27 0.85
CA GLU A 104 11.93 11.42 1.86
C GLU A 104 11.63 11.83 3.31
N LYS A 105 11.15 13.05 3.51
CA LYS A 105 10.72 13.58 4.82
C LYS A 105 9.21 13.50 5.02
N LEU A 106 8.52 12.83 4.10
CA LEU A 106 7.05 12.72 4.08
C LEU A 106 6.36 14.10 4.00
N LYS A 107 6.94 15.03 3.25
CA LYS A 107 6.26 16.26 2.86
C LYS A 107 5.52 15.99 1.56
N PRO A 108 4.19 16.27 1.49
CA PRO A 108 3.45 16.14 0.26
C PRO A 108 4.02 17.02 -0.85
N LEU A 109 4.21 16.45 -2.02
CA LEU A 109 4.75 17.12 -3.21
C LEU A 109 3.65 17.34 -4.26
N LYS A 110 2.91 16.27 -4.57
CA LYS A 110 1.90 16.28 -5.64
C LYS A 110 0.90 15.16 -5.39
N ALA A 111 -0.35 15.37 -5.80
CA ALA A 111 -1.34 14.31 -5.95
C ALA A 111 -1.80 14.24 -7.41
N VAL A 112 -1.96 13.03 -7.93
CA VAL A 112 -2.43 12.77 -9.30
C VAL A 112 -3.67 11.89 -9.25
N GLU A 113 -4.55 12.07 -10.23
CA GLU A 113 -5.79 11.30 -10.32
C GLU A 113 -5.51 9.82 -10.62
N THR A 114 -6.26 8.96 -9.98
CA THR A 114 -6.30 7.52 -10.24
C THR A 114 -7.71 7.11 -10.67
N GLY A 115 -7.93 5.83 -10.88
CA GLY A 115 -9.28 5.27 -10.91
C GLY A 115 -9.92 5.22 -9.53
N ASN A 116 -11.16 4.76 -9.50
CA ASN A 116 -11.99 4.78 -8.30
C ASN A 116 -11.47 3.86 -7.19
N THR A 117 -11.45 4.39 -5.97
CA THR A 117 -11.07 3.69 -4.74
C THR A 117 -9.72 2.97 -4.88
N PRO A 118 -8.60 3.71 -5.06
CA PRO A 118 -7.28 3.11 -5.09
C PRO A 118 -6.92 2.55 -3.71
N TYR A 119 -6.33 1.34 -3.71
CA TYR A 119 -5.98 0.60 -2.50
C TYR A 119 -4.48 0.30 -2.43
N GLY A 120 -4.08 -0.88 -2.88
CA GLY A 120 -2.69 -1.29 -2.91
C GLY A 120 -1.86 -0.43 -3.87
N VAL A 121 -0.64 -0.14 -3.48
CA VAL A 121 0.34 0.58 -4.29
C VAL A 121 1.71 -0.05 -4.14
N ALA A 122 2.51 -0.07 -5.20
CA ALA A 122 3.90 -0.49 -5.14
C ALA A 122 4.72 0.15 -6.26
N PHE A 123 6.02 0.34 -6.02
CA PHE A 123 6.99 0.54 -7.07
C PHE A 123 7.45 -0.80 -7.64
N ASP A 124 7.84 -0.84 -8.91
CA ASP A 124 8.69 -1.93 -9.37
C ASP A 124 10.10 -1.80 -8.79
N ARG A 125 10.90 -2.86 -8.88
CA ARG A 125 12.28 -2.87 -8.37
C ARG A 125 13.16 -1.79 -9.00
N SER A 126 12.91 -1.44 -10.26
CA SER A 126 13.66 -0.38 -10.94
C SER A 126 13.32 1.02 -10.43
N GLY A 127 12.18 1.20 -9.78
CA GLY A 127 11.64 2.50 -9.39
C GLY A 127 11.13 3.34 -10.55
N GLN A 128 10.97 2.75 -11.74
CA GLN A 128 10.49 3.45 -12.93
C GLN A 128 8.98 3.46 -13.05
N ARG A 129 8.29 2.50 -12.45
CA ARG A 129 6.84 2.39 -12.53
C ARG A 129 6.22 2.30 -11.14
N ILE A 130 5.03 2.88 -11.02
CA ILE A 130 4.15 2.76 -9.86
C ILE A 130 2.90 2.01 -10.30
N PHE A 131 2.51 1.01 -9.52
CA PHE A 131 1.30 0.23 -9.73
C PHE A 131 0.28 0.57 -8.66
N VAL A 132 -0.98 0.76 -9.07
CA VAL A 132 -2.09 1.14 -8.19
C VAL A 132 -3.30 0.26 -8.47
N ALA A 133 -3.82 -0.42 -7.47
CA ALA A 133 -5.06 -1.17 -7.59
C ALA A 133 -6.26 -0.22 -7.47
N ALA A 134 -6.86 0.18 -8.59
CA ALA A 134 -8.10 0.95 -8.65
C ALA A 134 -9.29 0.01 -8.49
N SER A 135 -9.63 -0.29 -7.22
CA SER A 135 -10.42 -1.46 -6.86
C SER A 135 -11.87 -1.44 -7.34
N ARG A 136 -12.49 -0.27 -7.51
CA ARG A 136 -13.86 -0.16 -8.06
C ARG A 136 -13.90 -0.07 -9.58
N ASP A 137 -12.81 0.31 -10.21
CA ASP A 137 -12.71 0.28 -11.67
C ASP A 137 -12.26 -1.09 -12.20
N ASN A 138 -11.95 -2.02 -11.28
CA ASN A 138 -11.48 -3.36 -11.62
C ASN A 138 -10.25 -3.32 -12.53
N THR A 139 -9.32 -2.42 -12.23
CA THR A 139 -8.06 -2.25 -12.97
C THR A 139 -6.86 -2.20 -12.03
N LEU A 140 -5.72 -2.69 -12.51
CA LEU A 140 -4.41 -2.34 -11.99
C LEU A 140 -3.83 -1.27 -12.89
N GLN A 141 -3.65 -0.07 -12.37
CA GLN A 141 -3.13 1.08 -13.10
C GLN A 141 -1.62 1.14 -13.01
N VAL A 142 -0.96 1.49 -14.09
CA VAL A 142 0.49 1.65 -14.17
C VAL A 142 0.81 3.11 -14.50
N PHE A 143 1.67 3.71 -13.68
CA PHE A 143 2.14 5.08 -13.86
C PHE A 143 3.65 5.10 -14.06
N ASP A 144 4.14 6.02 -14.87
CA ASP A 144 5.56 6.38 -14.88
C ASP A 144 5.90 7.07 -13.56
N ALA A 145 6.93 6.60 -12.87
CA ALA A 145 7.25 7.09 -11.54
C ALA A 145 7.88 8.48 -11.53
N GLN A 146 8.37 8.98 -12.65
CA GLN A 146 8.98 10.30 -12.75
C GLN A 146 7.98 11.36 -13.20
N SER A 147 7.29 11.13 -14.32
CA SER A 147 6.30 12.07 -14.86
C SER A 147 4.96 12.01 -14.13
N LEU A 148 4.65 10.86 -13.51
CA LEU A 148 3.36 10.51 -12.90
C LEU A 148 2.22 10.41 -13.94
N GLU A 149 2.57 10.26 -15.21
CA GLU A 149 1.60 10.00 -16.26
C GLU A 149 1.18 8.53 -16.25
N LYS A 150 -0.10 8.30 -16.50
CA LYS A 150 -0.62 6.94 -16.56
C LYS A 150 -0.19 6.28 -17.88
N ILE A 151 0.49 5.12 -17.74
CA ILE A 151 0.97 4.31 -18.88
C ILE A 151 -0.12 3.37 -19.36
N LYS A 152 -0.82 2.68 -18.42
CA LYS A 152 -1.77 1.63 -18.78
C LYS A 152 -2.79 1.40 -17.66
N ASP A 153 -4.00 1.03 -18.07
CA ASP A 153 -5.01 0.38 -17.23
C ASP A 153 -5.06 -1.10 -17.62
N ILE A 154 -4.79 -1.99 -16.70
CA ILE A 154 -4.84 -3.44 -16.89
C ILE A 154 -6.16 -3.96 -16.32
N PRO A 155 -7.10 -4.46 -17.14
CA PRO A 155 -8.35 -5.02 -16.63
C PRO A 155 -8.09 -6.25 -15.75
N THR A 156 -8.68 -6.27 -14.55
CA THR A 156 -8.47 -7.31 -13.55
C THR A 156 -9.78 -8.03 -13.18
N GLY A 157 -9.85 -8.63 -12.02
CA GLY A 157 -11.07 -9.11 -11.41
C GLY A 157 -11.81 -8.02 -10.63
N GLU A 158 -12.91 -8.39 -9.98
CA GLU A 158 -13.73 -7.46 -9.22
C GLU A 158 -13.14 -7.18 -7.84
N ARG A 159 -13.05 -5.89 -7.49
CA ARG A 159 -12.57 -5.42 -6.19
C ARG A 159 -11.25 -6.06 -5.79
N CYS A 160 -10.22 -5.85 -6.60
CA CYS A 160 -8.86 -6.22 -6.26
C CYS A 160 -8.29 -5.16 -5.30
N TRP A 161 -7.79 -5.58 -4.13
CA TRP A 161 -7.30 -4.67 -3.11
C TRP A 161 -5.78 -4.61 -3.04
N HIS A 162 -5.15 -5.75 -2.79
CA HIS A 162 -3.71 -5.82 -2.61
C HIS A 162 -3.05 -6.77 -3.60
N PHE A 163 -1.78 -6.50 -3.86
CA PHE A 163 -0.95 -7.30 -4.75
C PHE A 163 0.49 -7.34 -4.25
N THR A 164 1.25 -8.26 -4.79
CA THR A 164 2.69 -8.36 -4.59
C THR A 164 3.36 -8.77 -5.89
N PHE A 165 4.66 -8.52 -6.00
CA PHE A 165 5.46 -9.07 -7.09
C PHE A 165 5.93 -10.48 -6.74
N THR A 166 6.25 -11.28 -7.76
CA THR A 166 7.03 -12.50 -7.54
C THR A 166 8.49 -12.15 -7.17
N PRO A 167 9.23 -13.04 -6.50
CA PRO A 167 10.62 -12.76 -6.10
C PRO A 167 11.56 -12.41 -7.25
N ASP A 168 11.25 -12.89 -8.46
CA ASP A 168 11.99 -12.59 -9.71
C ASP A 168 11.49 -11.35 -10.44
N ASP A 169 10.50 -10.64 -9.88
CA ASP A 169 9.83 -9.46 -10.41
C ASP A 169 9.13 -9.63 -11.77
N ARG A 170 8.99 -10.85 -12.26
CA ARG A 170 8.38 -11.13 -13.56
C ARG A 170 6.87 -11.08 -13.57
N GLN A 171 6.24 -11.27 -12.42
CA GLN A 171 4.78 -11.30 -12.30
C GLN A 171 4.29 -10.48 -11.12
N ILE A 172 3.08 -9.99 -11.26
CA ILE A 172 2.28 -9.43 -10.18
C ILE A 172 1.18 -10.43 -9.85
N LEU A 173 1.01 -10.70 -8.58
CA LEU A 173 -0.06 -11.52 -8.04
C LEU A 173 -1.06 -10.59 -7.34
N LEU A 174 -2.29 -10.52 -7.84
CA LEU A 174 -3.31 -9.58 -7.40
C LEU A 174 -4.50 -10.31 -6.80
N ALA A 175 -4.87 -9.98 -5.57
CA ALA A 175 -5.99 -10.57 -4.85
C ALA A 175 -7.29 -9.81 -5.17
N CYS A 176 -8.23 -10.49 -5.87
CA CYS A 176 -9.49 -9.92 -6.32
C CYS A 176 -10.66 -10.54 -5.53
N GLY A 177 -11.07 -9.83 -4.46
CA GLY A 177 -11.96 -10.40 -3.45
C GLY A 177 -13.36 -10.72 -3.97
N ARG A 178 -14.01 -9.80 -4.68
CA ARG A 178 -15.40 -10.02 -5.10
C ARG A 178 -15.55 -11.02 -6.26
N SER A 179 -14.54 -11.13 -7.12
CA SER A 179 -14.52 -12.20 -8.12
C SER A 179 -13.96 -13.54 -7.59
N ASN A 180 -13.50 -13.59 -6.33
CA ASN A 180 -12.95 -14.79 -5.70
C ASN A 180 -11.83 -15.42 -6.54
N GLU A 181 -10.85 -14.61 -6.96
CA GLU A 181 -9.74 -15.07 -7.77
C GLU A 181 -8.44 -14.36 -7.43
N LEU A 182 -7.34 -15.00 -7.83
CA LEU A 182 -6.05 -14.36 -7.98
C LEU A 182 -5.78 -14.10 -9.45
N VAL A 183 -5.39 -12.89 -9.78
CA VAL A 183 -5.02 -12.49 -11.14
C VAL A 183 -3.50 -12.40 -11.22
N VAL A 184 -2.91 -13.07 -12.22
CA VAL A 184 -1.48 -13.06 -12.49
C VAL A 184 -1.23 -12.17 -13.71
N ILE A 185 -0.35 -11.19 -13.55
CA ILE A 185 -0.03 -10.21 -14.58
C ILE A 185 1.48 -10.30 -14.86
N ASP A 186 1.86 -10.36 -16.13
CA ASP A 186 3.26 -10.26 -16.56
C ASP A 186 3.72 -8.80 -16.49
N THR A 187 4.85 -8.56 -15.82
CA THR A 187 5.38 -7.20 -15.60
C THR A 187 6.01 -6.57 -16.84
N GLY A 188 6.42 -7.38 -17.81
CA GLY A 188 7.02 -6.92 -19.06
C GLY A 188 5.97 -6.51 -20.07
N THR A 189 4.95 -7.35 -20.28
CA THR A 189 3.88 -7.08 -21.26
C THR A 189 2.73 -6.26 -20.68
N LEU A 190 2.62 -6.21 -19.34
CA LEU A 190 1.49 -5.61 -18.62
C LEU A 190 0.14 -6.23 -19.02
N GLU A 191 0.11 -7.55 -19.12
CA GLU A 191 -1.08 -8.32 -19.51
C GLU A 191 -1.39 -9.40 -18.48
N VAL A 192 -2.68 -9.69 -18.33
CA VAL A 192 -3.14 -10.82 -17.50
C VAL A 192 -2.78 -12.13 -18.20
N THR A 193 -1.96 -12.94 -17.56
CA THR A 193 -1.50 -14.24 -18.09
C THR A 193 -2.26 -15.41 -17.51
N LYS A 194 -2.82 -15.26 -16.29
CA LYS A 194 -3.53 -16.33 -15.60
C LYS A 194 -4.55 -15.79 -14.62
N ARG A 195 -5.64 -16.53 -14.45
CA ARG A 195 -6.61 -16.34 -13.37
C ARG A 195 -6.72 -17.63 -12.58
N VAL A 196 -6.66 -17.56 -11.27
CA VAL A 196 -6.71 -18.70 -10.36
C VAL A 196 -7.90 -18.52 -9.44
N ALA A 197 -8.89 -19.41 -9.57
CA ALA A 197 -10.05 -19.38 -8.70
C ALA A 197 -9.62 -19.57 -7.23
N ASN A 198 -10.20 -18.78 -6.36
CA ASN A 198 -10.00 -18.86 -4.92
C ASN A 198 -11.37 -18.84 -4.23
N LYS A 199 -11.39 -19.03 -2.92
CA LYS A 199 -12.61 -18.96 -2.10
C LYS A 199 -12.37 -17.98 -0.95
N GLY A 200 -13.46 -17.38 -0.47
CA GLY A 200 -13.41 -16.57 0.75
C GLY A 200 -12.86 -15.15 0.57
N MET A 201 -13.12 -14.52 -0.55
CA MET A 201 -12.81 -13.10 -0.78
C MET A 201 -11.35 -12.75 -0.47
N PRO A 202 -10.37 -13.22 -1.26
CA PRO A 202 -8.96 -12.93 -1.02
C PRO A 202 -8.73 -11.41 -0.98
N TRP A 203 -8.14 -10.94 0.13
CA TRP A 203 -7.90 -9.52 0.35
C TRP A 203 -6.44 -9.13 0.16
N GLY A 204 -5.52 -9.95 0.63
CA GLY A 204 -4.09 -9.75 0.53
C GLY A 204 -3.36 -10.99 0.05
N ILE A 205 -2.11 -10.81 -0.36
CA ILE A 205 -1.25 -11.87 -0.87
C ILE A 205 0.21 -11.57 -0.57
N VAL A 206 0.96 -12.61 -0.23
CA VAL A 206 2.41 -12.57 -0.03
C VAL A 206 3.07 -13.74 -0.74
N THR A 207 4.36 -13.64 -1.01
CA THR A 207 5.16 -14.69 -1.61
C THR A 207 6.24 -15.20 -0.67
N TYR A 208 6.67 -16.43 -0.91
CA TYR A 208 7.86 -17.00 -0.31
C TYR A 208 8.70 -17.69 -1.42
N PRO A 209 9.99 -17.39 -1.61
CA PRO A 209 10.74 -16.31 -0.94
C PRO A 209 10.08 -14.94 -1.10
N LYS A 210 10.52 -13.98 -0.29
CA LYS A 210 9.94 -12.64 -0.25
C LYS A 210 10.11 -11.87 -1.56
N ALA A 211 9.06 -11.15 -1.95
CA ALA A 211 9.15 -10.18 -3.02
C ALA A 211 9.94 -8.94 -2.59
N TYR A 212 10.47 -8.20 -3.56
CA TYR A 212 10.99 -6.86 -3.33
C TYR A 212 9.89 -5.95 -2.76
N GLY A 213 10.24 -5.09 -1.81
CA GLY A 213 9.29 -4.20 -1.15
C GLY A 213 8.42 -4.86 -0.07
N SER A 214 8.67 -6.12 0.28
CA SER A 214 8.10 -6.73 1.49
C SER A 214 8.66 -6.06 2.74
N LEU A 215 7.82 -5.87 3.76
CA LEU A 215 8.14 -5.08 4.97
C LEU A 215 9.29 -5.63 5.83
N ASP A 216 9.69 -6.83 5.58
CA ASP A 216 10.71 -7.53 6.34
C ASP A 216 12.05 -7.64 5.58
N GLN A 217 12.41 -6.59 4.87
CA GLN A 217 13.74 -6.48 4.28
C GLN A 217 14.82 -6.42 5.39
N PRO A 218 15.97 -7.08 5.19
CA PRO A 218 17.04 -7.10 6.16
C PRO A 218 17.66 -5.73 6.39
#